data_61b72d38250cfdb0e0ab1fe3ad6b9874
#
_entry.id   61b72d38250cfdb0e0ab1fe3ad6b9874
#
_cell.length_a   1.000
_cell.length_b   1.000
_cell.length_c   1.000
_cell.angle_alpha   90.00
_cell.angle_beta   90.00
_cell.angle_gamma   90.00
#
_symmetry.space_group_name_H-M   'P 1'
#
loop_
_entity.id
_entity.type
_entity.pdbx_description
1 polymer ?
#
loop_
_entity_poly.entity_id
_entity_poly.type
_entity_poly.pdbx_seq_one_letter_code
_entity_poly.pdbx_strand_id
1 'polypeptide(L)'
;LVYSSMLCPYCFAAKKLLIKLNLNFEEVLVDNDPKIKNQMIKLSNGRTSVPQVFFGENHIGGYDDLKRFHEEGKLNLLLKE
;
A
#
# COMPACT_ATOMS: atom_id res chain seq x y z
N LEU A 1 -4.32 3.21 3.47
CA LEU A 1 -4.70 1.81 3.54
C LEU A 1 -3.64 0.94 2.89
N VAL A 2 -3.17 -0.04 3.61
CA VAL A 2 -2.14 -0.97 3.13
C VAL A 2 -2.66 -2.39 3.28
N TYR A 3 -2.80 -3.07 2.16
CA TYR A 3 -3.03 -4.52 2.17
C TYR A 3 -1.67 -5.21 2.28
N SER A 4 -1.51 -6.08 3.26
CA SER A 4 -0.23 -6.70 3.53
C SER A 4 -0.36 -8.15 3.97
N SER A 5 0.78 -8.82 4.12
CA SER A 5 0.89 -10.18 4.65
C SER A 5 1.89 -10.17 5.80
N MET A 6 1.73 -11.07 6.74
CA MET A 6 2.61 -11.15 7.91
C MET A 6 4.06 -11.50 7.57
N LEU A 7 4.26 -12.31 6.54
CA LEU A 7 5.59 -12.76 6.15
C LEU A 7 6.04 -12.13 4.82
N CYS A 8 5.94 -10.82 4.74
CA CYS A 8 6.28 -10.11 3.50
C CYS A 8 7.29 -9.01 3.79
N PRO A 9 8.55 -9.18 3.38
CA PRO A 9 9.58 -8.15 3.59
C PRO A 9 9.22 -6.81 2.95
N TYR A 10 8.62 -6.83 1.76
CA TYR A 10 8.22 -5.60 1.08
C TYR A 10 7.06 -4.91 1.77
N CYS A 11 6.15 -5.66 2.37
CA CYS A 11 5.09 -5.09 3.20
C CYS A 11 5.67 -4.35 4.39
N PHE A 12 6.63 -4.96 5.05
CA PHE A 12 7.32 -4.34 6.17
C PHE A 12 8.03 -3.06 5.73
N ALA A 13 8.73 -3.12 4.60
CA ALA A 13 9.44 -1.96 4.07
C ALA A 13 8.48 -0.81 3.73
N ALA A 14 7.33 -1.12 3.14
CA ALA A 14 6.33 -0.11 2.82
C ALA A 14 5.79 0.56 4.06
N LYS A 15 5.44 -0.22 5.09
CA LYS A 15 4.94 0.33 6.35
C LYS A 15 6.00 1.20 7.03
N LYS A 16 7.24 0.75 7.01
CA LYS A 16 8.36 1.50 7.60
C LYS A 16 8.54 2.85 6.92
N LEU A 17 8.42 2.87 5.59
CA LEU A 17 8.51 4.12 4.83
C LEU A 17 7.37 5.08 5.21
N LEU A 18 6.15 4.57 5.32
CA LEU A 18 5.00 5.40 5.70
C LEU A 18 5.18 5.99 7.10
N ILE A 19 5.69 5.19 8.03
CA ILE A 19 5.97 5.67 9.39
C ILE A 19 7.05 6.76 9.36
N LYS A 20 8.09 6.56 8.57
CA LYS A 20 9.18 7.54 8.44
C LYS A 20 8.65 8.87 7.90
N LEU A 21 7.64 8.84 7.05
CA LEU A 21 7.03 10.03 6.48
C LEU A 21 5.95 10.64 7.37
N ASN A 22 5.75 10.09 8.57
CA ASN A 22 4.72 10.53 9.53
C ASN A 22 3.31 10.43 8.97
N LEU A 23 3.06 9.41 8.15
CA LEU A 23 1.75 9.19 7.56
C LEU A 23 1.00 8.12 8.35
N ASN A 24 -0.24 8.43 8.71
CA ASN A 24 -1.12 7.46 9.35
C ASN A 24 -1.69 6.54 8.28
N PHE A 25 -1.78 5.25 8.61
CA PHE A 25 -2.35 4.28 7.67
C PHE A 25 -3.04 3.15 8.42
N GLU A 26 -3.98 2.53 7.75
CA GLU A 26 -4.61 1.31 8.23
C GLU A 26 -3.99 0.12 7.50
N GLU A 27 -3.70 -0.93 8.23
CA GLU A 27 -3.17 -2.16 7.66
C GLU A 27 -4.25 -3.23 7.64
N VAL A 28 -4.43 -3.88 6.50
CA VAL A 28 -5.36 -4.98 6.34
C VAL A 28 -4.57 -6.20 5.90
N LEU A 29 -4.56 -7.23 6.73
CA LEU A 29 -3.87 -8.48 6.41
C LEU A 29 -4.73 -9.32 5.49
N VAL A 30 -4.13 -9.80 4.40
CA VAL A 30 -4.84 -10.64 3.43
C VAL A 30 -4.66 -12.13 3.73
N ASP A 31 -3.83 -12.46 4.73
CA ASP A 31 -3.59 -13.83 5.12
C ASP A 31 -4.88 -14.49 5.58
N ASN A 32 -5.12 -15.70 5.13
CA ASN A 32 -6.22 -16.54 5.58
C ASN A 32 -7.62 -15.98 5.33
N ASP A 33 -7.74 -14.93 4.52
CA ASP A 33 -9.06 -14.40 4.16
C ASP A 33 -9.15 -14.15 2.66
N PRO A 34 -9.66 -15.12 1.90
CA PRO A 34 -9.79 -14.98 0.45
C PRO A 34 -10.68 -13.81 0.02
N LYS A 35 -11.65 -13.43 0.84
CA LYS A 35 -12.54 -12.32 0.51
C LYS A 35 -11.79 -10.99 0.52
N ILE A 36 -10.93 -10.80 1.51
CA ILE A 36 -10.11 -9.59 1.60
C ILE A 36 -9.10 -9.57 0.46
N LYS A 37 -8.49 -10.70 0.16
CA LYS A 37 -7.54 -10.77 -0.95
C LYS A 37 -8.21 -10.47 -2.28
N ASN A 38 -9.39 -10.99 -2.51
CA ASN A 38 -10.15 -10.72 -3.73
C ASN A 38 -10.52 -9.24 -3.84
N GLN A 39 -10.87 -8.62 -2.73
CA GLN A 39 -11.15 -7.20 -2.69
C GLN A 39 -9.91 -6.38 -3.09
N MET A 40 -8.76 -6.75 -2.55
CA MET A 40 -7.49 -6.10 -2.91
C MET A 40 -7.22 -6.22 -4.41
N ILE A 41 -7.37 -7.43 -4.96
CA ILE A 41 -7.15 -7.67 -6.39
C ILE A 41 -8.06 -6.79 -7.24
N LYS A 42 -9.32 -6.72 -6.87
CA LYS A 42 -10.31 -5.91 -7.59
C LYS A 42 -9.96 -4.43 -7.54
N LEU A 43 -9.61 -3.91 -6.37
CA LEU A 43 -9.32 -2.49 -6.19
C LEU A 43 -7.96 -2.10 -6.80
N SER A 44 -7.05 -3.05 -6.95
CA SER A 44 -5.72 -2.78 -7.49
C SER A 44 -5.59 -3.15 -8.97
N ASN A 45 -6.70 -3.22 -9.68
CA ASN A 45 -6.74 -3.49 -11.12
C ASN A 45 -6.12 -4.82 -11.50
N GLY A 46 -6.38 -5.86 -10.69
CA GLY A 46 -5.95 -7.22 -10.97
C GLY A 46 -4.61 -7.60 -10.38
N ARG A 47 -3.96 -6.72 -9.62
CA ARG A 47 -2.68 -7.05 -8.99
C ARG A 47 -2.91 -8.00 -7.83
N THR A 48 -2.11 -9.05 -7.76
CA THR A 48 -2.26 -10.11 -6.76
C THR A 48 -1.17 -10.08 -5.68
N SER A 49 -0.15 -9.24 -5.85
CA SER A 49 0.97 -9.17 -4.92
C SER A 49 0.66 -8.26 -3.75
N VAL A 50 1.38 -8.45 -2.66
CA VAL A 50 1.38 -7.53 -1.52
C VAL A 50 2.77 -6.93 -1.39
N PRO A 51 2.93 -5.72 -0.85
CA PRO A 51 1.87 -4.85 -0.38
C PRO A 51 1.12 -4.15 -1.51
N GLN A 52 -0.11 -3.72 -1.24
CA GLN A 52 -0.83 -2.81 -2.12
C GLN A 52 -1.26 -1.61 -1.29
N VAL A 53 -0.79 -0.43 -1.68
CA VAL A 53 -0.93 0.80 -0.92
C VAL A 53 -1.93 1.72 -1.59
N PHE A 54 -2.83 2.30 -0.80
CA PHE A 54 -3.85 3.22 -1.27
C PHE A 54 -3.84 4.48 -0.43
N PHE A 55 -3.98 5.63 -1.06
CA PHE A 55 -4.23 6.90 -0.37
C PHE A 55 -5.64 7.34 -0.75
N GLY A 56 -6.59 7.14 0.17
CA GLY A 56 -7.99 7.33 -0.14
C GLY A 56 -8.42 6.40 -1.26
N GLU A 57 -8.91 6.95 -2.35
CA GLU A 57 -9.30 6.17 -3.53
C GLU A 57 -8.16 5.98 -4.52
N ASN A 58 -7.00 6.58 -4.26
CA ASN A 58 -5.87 6.53 -5.18
C ASN A 58 -5.02 5.28 -4.93
N HIS A 59 -4.96 4.40 -5.91
CA HIS A 59 -4.12 3.21 -5.85
C HIS A 59 -2.68 3.59 -6.19
N ILE A 60 -1.78 3.45 -5.23
CA ILE A 60 -0.37 3.73 -5.43
C ILE A 60 0.33 2.52 -6.04
N GLY A 61 0.10 1.34 -5.48
CA GLY A 61 0.73 0.11 -5.92
C GLY A 61 1.51 -0.56 -4.81
N GLY A 62 2.59 -1.26 -5.17
CA GLY A 62 3.44 -1.94 -4.20
C GLY A 62 4.50 -1.03 -3.61
N TYR A 63 5.49 -1.66 -2.95
CA TYR A 63 6.56 -0.90 -2.31
C TYR A 63 7.38 -0.08 -3.30
N ASP A 64 7.72 -0.66 -4.45
CA ASP A 64 8.51 0.06 -5.45
C ASP A 64 7.78 1.28 -5.97
N ASP A 65 6.48 1.16 -6.17
CA ASP A 65 5.65 2.27 -6.61
C ASP A 65 5.57 3.35 -5.54
N LEU A 66 5.40 2.96 -4.28
CA LEU A 66 5.36 3.90 -3.17
C LEU A 66 6.68 4.66 -3.05
N LYS A 67 7.79 3.95 -3.13
CA LYS A 67 9.12 4.56 -3.05
C LYS A 67 9.34 5.56 -4.18
N ARG A 68 8.96 5.18 -5.41
CA ARG A 68 9.09 6.05 -6.57
C ARG A 68 8.24 7.30 -6.44
N PHE A 69 6.99 7.16 -5.98
CA PHE A 69 6.12 8.31 -5.76
C PHE A 69 6.73 9.28 -4.75
N HIS A 70 7.32 8.74 -3.69
CA HIS A 70 7.97 9.56 -2.69
C HIS A 70 9.19 10.30 -3.30
N GLU A 71 10.03 9.59 -4.03
CA GLU A 71 11.24 10.16 -4.63
C GLU A 71 10.91 11.24 -5.66
N GLU A 72 9.79 11.09 -6.37
CA GLU A 72 9.34 12.05 -7.37
C GLU A 72 8.51 13.19 -6.79
N GLY A 73 8.28 13.20 -5.48
CA GLY A 73 7.48 14.22 -4.81
C GLY A 73 5.99 14.11 -5.04
N LYS A 74 5.51 13.04 -5.67
CA LYS A 74 4.10 12.88 -6.00
C LYS A 74 3.22 12.61 -4.79
N LEU A 75 3.79 12.02 -3.72
CA LEU A 75 3.04 11.79 -2.50
C LEU A 75 2.58 13.09 -1.87
N ASN A 76 3.42 14.12 -1.89
CA ASN A 76 3.06 15.43 -1.37
C ASN A 76 1.87 16.02 -2.11
N LEU A 77 1.77 15.80 -3.41
CA LEU A 77 0.64 16.27 -4.20
C LEU A 77 -0.66 15.58 -3.79
N LEU A 78 -0.60 14.28 -3.52
CA LEU A 78 -1.78 13.52 -3.09
C LEU A 78 -2.21 13.90 -1.68
N LEU A 79 -1.27 14.22 -0.80
CA LEU A 79 -1.56 14.55 0.59
C LEU A 79 -2.11 15.95 0.78
N LYS A 80 -1.97 16.83 -0.20
CA LYS A 80 -2.47 18.20 -0.12
C LYS A 80 -3.94 18.35 -0.48
N GLU A 81 -4.57 17.29 -0.92
CA GLU A 81 -5.98 17.32 -1.29
C GLU A 81 -6.92 17.16 -0.10
#